data_099320f33414c1a8c6d539f538931d4d
#
_entry.id   099320f33414c1a8c6d539f538931d4d
#
_cell.length_a   1.000
_cell.length_b   1.000
_cell.length_c   1.000
_cell.angle_alpha   90.00
_cell.angle_beta   90.00
_cell.angle_gamma   90.00
#
_symmetry.space_group_name_H-M   'P 1'
#
loop_
_entity.id
_entity.type
_entity.pdbx_description
1 polymer ?
#
loop_
_entity_poly.entity_id
_entity_poly.type
_entity_poly.pdbx_seq_one_letter_code
_entity_poly.pdbx_strand_id
1 'polypeptide(L)'
;MKYVGSKEENVEYRKRPGAYAIIVNKDNDKIGIVTDGEDYFYLGGGIENGETKLEALKREMIEEAGYSIKNIREFEEVGSHIFAEDKGHLEIIASVYIAEFDKKIAEPIEKDHKVLWVTPEEYVSKMFREWQRYIMERFIERRKNI
;
A
#
# COMPACT_ATOMS: atom_id res chain seq x y z
N MET A 1 5.53 -15.78 -5.31
CA MET A 1 4.83 -14.48 -5.44
C MET A 1 3.85 -14.54 -6.60
N LYS A 2 2.68 -14.00 -6.39
CA LYS A 2 1.64 -13.94 -7.42
C LYS A 2 1.76 -12.65 -8.24
N TYR A 3 1.61 -12.74 -9.57
CA TYR A 3 1.46 -11.57 -10.44
C TYR A 3 -0.02 -11.38 -10.78
N VAL A 4 -0.49 -10.15 -10.67
CA VAL A 4 -1.88 -9.78 -10.93
C VAL A 4 -1.94 -8.87 -12.16
N GLY A 5 -2.93 -9.10 -13.02
CA GLY A 5 -3.07 -8.36 -14.27
C GLY A 5 -2.27 -8.97 -15.40
N SER A 6 -2.26 -8.30 -16.52
CA SER A 6 -1.60 -8.79 -17.72
C SER A 6 -0.34 -7.99 -18.06
N LYS A 7 0.57 -8.66 -18.74
CA LYS A 7 1.82 -8.08 -19.22
C LYS A 7 1.76 -7.93 -20.72
N GLU A 8 2.16 -6.77 -21.24
CA GLU A 8 2.24 -6.56 -22.67
C GLU A 8 3.51 -7.17 -23.23
N GLU A 9 3.43 -7.77 -24.40
CA GLU A 9 4.60 -8.31 -25.10
C GLU A 9 5.42 -7.18 -25.72
N ASN A 10 6.72 -7.42 -25.85
CA ASN A 10 7.67 -6.50 -26.50
C ASN A 10 7.76 -5.13 -25.80
N VAL A 11 7.49 -5.10 -24.50
CA VAL A 11 7.61 -3.89 -23.68
C VAL A 11 8.61 -4.16 -22.58
N GLU A 12 9.52 -3.21 -22.37
CA GLU A 12 10.43 -3.26 -21.24
C GLU A 12 9.80 -2.64 -20.02
N TYR A 13 9.82 -3.36 -18.91
CA TYR A 13 9.28 -2.90 -17.63
C TYR A 13 10.41 -2.64 -16.66
N ARG A 14 10.40 -1.45 -16.05
CA ARG A 14 11.37 -1.11 -15.02
C ARG A 14 10.83 -1.61 -13.67
N LYS A 15 11.65 -2.35 -12.95
CA LYS A 15 11.27 -2.86 -11.62
C LYS A 15 11.12 -1.71 -10.64
N ARG A 16 10.01 -1.73 -9.91
CA ARG A 16 9.74 -0.76 -8.86
C ARG A 16 9.31 -1.49 -7.60
N PRO A 17 10.26 -1.89 -6.74
CA PRO A 17 9.91 -2.48 -5.46
C PRO A 17 9.33 -1.42 -4.53
N GLY A 18 8.32 -1.79 -3.78
CA GLY A 18 7.65 -0.90 -2.84
C GLY A 18 7.26 -1.62 -1.57
N ALA A 19 7.10 -0.86 -0.51
CA ALA A 19 6.65 -1.34 0.79
C ALA A 19 5.38 -0.59 1.17
N TYR A 20 4.33 -1.33 1.52
CA TYR A 20 3.01 -0.79 1.79
C TYR A 20 2.46 -1.41 3.06
N ALA A 21 1.51 -0.73 3.70
CA ALA A 21 0.88 -1.26 4.90
C ALA A 21 -0.63 -1.14 4.84
N ILE A 22 -1.29 -2.19 5.29
CA ILE A 22 -2.69 -2.15 5.68
C ILE A 22 -2.66 -1.70 7.14
N ILE A 23 -3.04 -0.46 7.38
CA ILE A 23 -3.07 0.09 8.75
C ILE A 23 -4.43 -0.25 9.34
N VAL A 24 -4.42 -0.99 10.43
CA VAL A 24 -5.66 -1.37 11.13
C VAL A 24 -5.89 -0.47 12.33
N ASN A 25 -7.15 -0.22 12.63
CA ASN A 25 -7.49 0.55 13.82
C ASN A 25 -7.57 -0.37 15.05
N LYS A 26 -7.77 0.23 16.22
CA LYS A 26 -7.77 -0.49 17.49
C LYS A 26 -8.79 -1.63 17.54
N ASP A 27 -9.94 -1.44 16.91
CA ASP A 27 -11.03 -2.43 16.93
C ASP A 27 -10.96 -3.40 15.73
N ASN A 28 -9.99 -3.26 14.86
CA ASN A 28 -9.80 -4.09 13.66
C ASN A 28 -10.98 -4.10 12.69
N ASP A 29 -11.84 -3.09 12.73
CA ASP A 29 -12.99 -3.02 11.83
C ASP A 29 -12.77 -2.08 10.64
N LYS A 30 -11.80 -1.17 10.75
CA LYS A 30 -11.47 -0.23 9.69
C LYS A 30 -9.98 -0.22 9.40
N ILE A 31 -9.65 0.20 8.20
CA ILE A 31 -8.26 0.35 7.77
C ILE A 31 -8.00 1.81 7.42
N GLY A 32 -6.75 2.23 7.65
CA GLY A 32 -6.28 3.54 7.24
C GLY A 32 -5.75 3.46 5.80
N ILE A 33 -6.22 4.37 4.97
CA ILE A 33 -5.79 4.47 3.57
C ILE A 33 -5.50 5.92 3.25
N VAL A 34 -4.90 6.17 2.10
CA VAL A 34 -4.80 7.53 1.58
C VAL A 34 -5.68 7.68 0.35
N THR A 35 -6.18 8.89 0.16
CA THR A 35 -6.97 9.21 -1.01
C THR A 35 -6.50 10.55 -1.60
N ASP A 36 -6.60 10.66 -2.92
CA ASP A 36 -6.36 11.91 -3.65
C ASP A 36 -7.68 12.66 -3.92
N GLY A 37 -8.79 12.14 -3.35
CA GLY A 37 -10.12 12.68 -3.57
C GLY A 37 -10.95 11.83 -4.52
N GLU A 38 -10.35 10.99 -5.32
CA GLU A 38 -11.03 10.10 -6.26
C GLU A 38 -10.78 8.63 -5.95
N ASP A 39 -9.52 8.26 -5.81
CA ASP A 39 -9.11 6.88 -5.65
C ASP A 39 -8.54 6.63 -4.27
N TYR A 40 -8.55 5.36 -3.86
CA TYR A 40 -7.98 4.90 -2.59
C TYR A 40 -6.69 4.15 -2.86
N PHE A 41 -5.68 4.39 -1.98
CA PHE A 41 -4.37 3.77 -2.07
C PHE A 41 -3.93 3.26 -0.70
N TYR A 42 -3.10 2.23 -0.69
CA TYR A 42 -2.40 1.84 0.55
C TYR A 42 -1.42 2.93 0.94
N LEU A 43 -1.18 3.08 2.23
CA LEU A 43 -0.05 3.86 2.69
C LEU A 43 1.23 3.11 2.34
N GLY A 44 2.23 3.84 1.85
CA GLY A 44 3.49 3.26 1.44
C GLY A 44 3.97 3.84 0.13
N GLY A 45 5.00 3.24 -0.41
CA GLY A 45 5.57 3.70 -1.67
C GLY A 45 6.85 2.98 -2.04
N GLY A 46 7.57 3.54 -3.00
CA GLY A 46 8.79 2.94 -3.52
C GLY A 46 9.92 2.88 -2.51
N ILE A 47 10.68 1.80 -2.58
CA ILE A 47 11.89 1.63 -1.78
C ILE A 47 13.01 2.39 -2.47
N GLU A 48 13.68 3.29 -1.75
CA GLU A 48 14.79 4.06 -2.28
C GLU A 48 16.11 3.32 -2.13
N ASN A 49 17.10 3.72 -2.90
CA ASN A 49 18.42 3.09 -2.88
C ASN A 49 18.99 3.05 -1.46
N GLY A 50 19.42 1.87 -1.05
CA GLY A 50 20.03 1.68 0.27
C GLY A 50 19.05 1.45 1.39
N GLU A 51 17.75 1.56 1.15
CA GLU A 51 16.74 1.29 2.18
C GLU A 51 16.37 -0.19 2.22
N THR A 52 16.10 -0.68 3.42
CA THR A 52 15.39 -1.95 3.57
C THR A 52 13.89 -1.69 3.39
N LYS A 53 13.12 -2.75 3.23
CA LYS A 53 11.65 -2.65 3.13
C LYS A 53 11.06 -1.93 4.34
N LEU A 54 11.51 -2.28 5.54
CA LEU A 54 10.98 -1.67 6.77
C LEU A 54 11.38 -0.21 6.90
N GLU A 55 12.59 0.14 6.50
CA GLU A 55 13.03 1.54 6.50
C GLU A 55 12.17 2.38 5.56
N ALA A 56 11.93 1.87 4.35
CA ALA A 56 11.07 2.54 3.38
C ALA A 56 9.64 2.69 3.93
N LEU A 57 9.10 1.63 4.51
CA LEU A 57 7.75 1.64 5.06
C LEU A 57 7.61 2.70 6.14
N LYS A 58 8.55 2.75 7.08
CA LYS A 58 8.50 3.71 8.19
C LYS A 58 8.64 5.15 7.69
N ARG A 59 9.51 5.38 6.71
CA ARG A 59 9.67 6.70 6.09
C ARG A 59 8.37 7.15 5.43
N GLU A 60 7.76 6.28 4.65
CA GLU A 60 6.51 6.59 3.95
C GLU A 60 5.36 6.89 4.93
N MET A 61 5.28 6.17 6.05
CA MET A 61 4.25 6.43 7.05
C MET A 61 4.37 7.85 7.61
N ILE A 62 5.57 8.29 7.87
CA ILE A 62 5.81 9.65 8.39
C ILE A 62 5.48 10.68 7.31
N GLU A 63 5.91 10.45 6.07
CA GLU A 63 5.65 11.38 4.96
C GLU A 63 4.17 11.52 4.65
N GLU A 64 3.42 10.42 4.61
CA GLU A 64 2.02 10.42 4.21
C GLU A 64 1.05 10.69 5.36
N ALA A 65 1.34 10.20 6.55
CA ALA A 65 0.42 10.26 7.68
C ALA A 65 0.99 10.99 8.90
N GLY A 66 2.31 11.14 8.99
CA GLY A 66 2.94 11.78 10.13
C GLY A 66 3.05 10.89 11.36
N TYR A 67 2.89 9.58 11.22
CA TYR A 67 2.88 8.64 12.33
C TYR A 67 3.99 7.61 12.22
N SER A 68 4.54 7.21 13.37
CA SER A 68 5.28 5.97 13.49
C SER A 68 4.30 4.80 13.54
N ILE A 69 4.80 3.59 13.31
CA ILE A 69 3.96 2.39 13.30
C ILE A 69 4.49 1.34 14.26
N LYS A 70 3.59 0.45 14.69
CA LYS A 70 3.91 -0.64 15.62
C LYS A 70 3.17 -1.90 15.20
N ASN A 71 3.50 -3.02 15.86
CA ASN A 71 2.89 -4.33 15.60
C ASN A 71 2.96 -4.70 14.12
N ILE A 72 4.10 -4.43 13.50
CA ILE A 72 4.35 -4.64 12.08
C ILE A 72 4.53 -6.13 11.82
N ARG A 73 3.76 -6.69 10.87
CA ARG A 73 3.95 -8.07 10.46
C ARG A 73 3.78 -8.19 8.95
N GLU A 74 4.51 -9.12 8.37
CA GLU A 74 4.40 -9.39 6.93
C GLU A 74 3.03 -9.97 6.61
N PHE A 75 2.46 -9.54 5.50
CA PHE A 75 1.20 -10.07 5.02
C PHE A 75 1.39 -10.84 3.71
N GLU A 76 1.63 -10.12 2.60
CA GLU A 76 1.81 -10.75 1.30
C GLU A 76 2.71 -9.92 0.40
N GLU A 77 3.27 -10.58 -0.61
CA GLU A 77 4.00 -9.93 -1.67
C GLU A 77 3.26 -10.20 -2.99
N VAL A 78 3.11 -9.17 -3.81
CA VAL A 78 2.41 -9.28 -5.08
C VAL A 78 3.14 -8.49 -6.15
N GLY A 79 3.14 -9.01 -7.38
CA GLY A 79 3.70 -8.33 -8.53
C GLY A 79 2.62 -7.90 -9.50
N SER A 80 2.88 -6.85 -10.25
CA SER A 80 1.95 -6.37 -11.29
C SER A 80 2.70 -5.56 -12.33
N HIS A 81 2.32 -5.72 -13.58
CA HIS A 81 2.85 -4.92 -14.68
C HIS A 81 1.85 -3.81 -14.99
N ILE A 82 2.28 -2.56 -14.88
CA ILE A 82 1.39 -1.42 -15.06
C ILE A 82 2.02 -0.37 -15.96
N PHE A 83 1.20 0.56 -16.42
CA PHE A 83 1.67 1.78 -17.06
C PHE A 83 1.26 2.97 -16.19
N ALA A 84 2.23 3.79 -15.80
CA ALA A 84 2.00 5.04 -15.09
C ALA A 84 2.38 6.20 -16.00
N GLU A 85 1.47 7.16 -16.18
CA GLU A 85 1.69 8.27 -17.12
C GLU A 85 2.99 9.02 -16.90
N ASP A 86 3.36 9.22 -15.64
CA ASP A 86 4.56 9.98 -15.28
C ASP A 86 5.83 9.14 -15.24
N LYS A 87 5.72 7.82 -15.21
CA LYS A 87 6.87 6.92 -14.99
C LYS A 87 7.05 5.84 -16.06
N GLY A 88 6.06 5.65 -16.94
CA GLY A 88 6.11 4.65 -17.98
C GLY A 88 5.71 3.25 -17.51
N HIS A 89 6.27 2.24 -18.16
CA HIS A 89 5.96 0.84 -17.86
C HIS A 89 6.75 0.37 -16.63
N LEU A 90 6.04 -0.13 -15.64
CA LEU A 90 6.64 -0.55 -14.38
C LEU A 90 6.26 -1.98 -14.03
N GLU A 91 7.23 -2.70 -13.49
CA GLU A 91 6.97 -3.97 -12.81
C GLU A 91 6.92 -3.66 -11.31
N ILE A 92 5.74 -3.54 -10.79
CA ILE A 92 5.53 -3.30 -9.35
C ILE A 92 5.81 -4.59 -8.59
N ILE A 93 6.59 -4.51 -7.54
CA ILE A 93 6.80 -5.61 -6.61
C ILE A 93 6.44 -5.06 -5.24
N ALA A 94 5.21 -5.31 -4.80
CA ALA A 94 4.69 -4.74 -3.57
C ALA A 94 4.83 -5.70 -2.41
N SER A 95 5.57 -5.29 -1.39
CA SER A 95 5.65 -6.02 -0.13
C SER A 95 4.67 -5.37 0.84
N VAL A 96 3.62 -6.10 1.20
CA VAL A 96 2.53 -5.56 2.00
C VAL A 96 2.60 -6.09 3.43
N TYR A 97 2.51 -5.19 4.36
CA TYR A 97 2.54 -5.44 5.80
C TYR A 97 1.19 -5.09 6.42
N ILE A 98 0.94 -5.59 7.61
CA ILE A 98 -0.16 -5.14 8.46
C ILE A 98 0.48 -4.44 9.65
N ALA A 99 -0.02 -3.27 10.01
CA ALA A 99 0.55 -2.49 11.11
C ALA A 99 -0.51 -1.59 11.74
N GLU A 100 -0.14 -0.93 12.82
CA GLU A 100 -0.97 0.06 13.51
C GLU A 100 -0.19 1.36 13.64
N PHE A 101 -0.87 2.48 13.64
CA PHE A 101 -0.23 3.74 14.00
C PHE A 101 0.14 3.72 15.49
N ASP A 102 1.30 4.27 15.80
CA ASP A 102 1.78 4.33 17.19
C ASP A 102 1.73 5.75 17.72
N LYS A 103 2.64 6.63 17.26
CA LYS A 103 2.76 7.99 17.77
C LYS A 103 2.79 8.99 16.62
N LYS A 104 2.16 10.14 16.84
CA LYS A 104 2.29 11.25 15.89
C LYS A 104 3.69 11.83 16.02
N ILE A 105 4.43 11.85 14.90
CA ILE A 105 5.82 12.29 14.84
C ILE A 105 5.92 13.69 14.23
N ALA A 106 5.14 13.95 13.17
CA ALA A 106 5.24 15.19 12.40
C ALA A 106 3.94 15.45 11.66
N GLU A 107 3.83 16.60 11.03
CA GLU A 107 2.74 16.83 10.09
C GLU A 107 3.08 16.14 8.77
N PRO A 108 2.08 15.58 8.07
CA PRO A 108 2.33 14.94 6.78
C PRO A 108 2.93 15.92 5.77
N ILE A 109 3.89 15.43 4.99
CA ILE A 109 4.51 16.22 3.93
C ILE A 109 3.63 16.21 2.68
N GLU A 110 2.98 15.07 2.41
CA GLU A 110 2.12 14.87 1.23
C GLU A 110 0.77 15.53 1.45
N LYS A 111 0.60 16.75 0.94
CA LYS A 111 -0.62 17.54 1.18
C LYS A 111 -1.77 17.20 0.25
N ASP A 112 -1.47 16.57 -0.88
CA ASP A 112 -2.48 16.17 -1.87
C ASP A 112 -3.19 14.88 -1.50
N HIS A 113 -2.70 14.16 -0.50
CA HIS A 113 -3.27 12.93 -0.01
C HIS A 113 -3.79 13.10 1.40
N LYS A 114 -4.94 12.53 1.67
CA LYS A 114 -5.52 12.54 3.02
C LYS A 114 -5.68 11.12 3.53
N VAL A 115 -5.42 10.93 4.81
CA VAL A 115 -5.65 9.65 5.47
C VAL A 115 -7.14 9.56 5.82
N LEU A 116 -7.76 8.46 5.43
CA LEU A 116 -9.15 8.15 5.78
C LEU A 116 -9.21 6.77 6.42
N TRP A 117 -10.20 6.59 7.27
CA TRP A 117 -10.52 5.29 7.86
C TRP A 117 -11.77 4.74 7.17
N VAL A 118 -11.62 3.59 6.53
CA VAL A 118 -12.69 2.98 5.74
C VAL A 118 -12.77 1.49 6.08
N THR A 119 -13.90 0.86 5.76
CA THR A 119 -13.95 -0.60 5.85
C THR A 119 -13.16 -1.22 4.71
N PRO A 120 -12.65 -2.45 4.88
CA PRO A 120 -11.98 -3.12 3.77
C PRO A 120 -12.85 -3.23 2.51
N GLU A 121 -14.15 -3.43 2.68
CA GLU A 121 -15.10 -3.52 1.57
C GLU A 121 -15.22 -2.20 0.81
N GLU A 122 -15.23 -1.08 1.53
CA GLU A 122 -15.23 0.24 0.91
C GLU A 122 -13.96 0.46 0.08
N TYR A 123 -12.81 -0.02 0.58
CA TYR A 123 -11.55 0.09 -0.14
C TYR A 123 -11.64 -0.60 -1.50
N VAL A 124 -12.14 -1.83 -1.52
CA VAL A 124 -12.28 -2.60 -2.75
C VAL A 124 -13.13 -1.86 -3.79
N SER A 125 -14.14 -1.12 -3.33
CA SER A 125 -15.03 -0.39 -4.24
C SER A 125 -14.37 0.80 -4.92
N LYS A 126 -13.27 1.33 -4.37
CA LYS A 126 -12.60 2.54 -4.87
C LYS A 126 -11.09 2.39 -5.05
N MET A 127 -10.59 1.16 -5.06
CA MET A 127 -9.14 0.93 -5.24
C MET A 127 -8.70 1.36 -6.64
N PHE A 128 -7.45 1.79 -6.76
CA PHE A 128 -6.91 2.30 -8.01
C PHE A 128 -6.42 1.17 -8.95
N ARG A 129 -5.68 0.20 -8.41
CA ARG A 129 -5.04 -0.86 -9.22
C ARG A 129 -5.55 -2.24 -8.86
N GLU A 130 -5.50 -3.17 -9.83
CA GLU A 130 -5.91 -4.57 -9.60
C GLU A 130 -5.13 -5.26 -8.48
N TRP A 131 -3.81 -4.99 -8.38
CA TRP A 131 -3.01 -5.63 -7.33
C TRP A 131 -3.46 -5.19 -5.94
N GLN A 132 -3.92 -3.94 -5.81
CA GLN A 132 -4.44 -3.43 -4.55
C GLN A 132 -5.73 -4.14 -4.15
N ARG A 133 -6.60 -4.37 -5.13
CA ARG A 133 -7.84 -5.13 -4.89
C ARG A 133 -7.52 -6.55 -4.47
N TYR A 134 -6.62 -7.20 -5.19
CA TYR A 134 -6.21 -8.58 -4.89
C TYR A 134 -5.77 -8.71 -3.43
N ILE A 135 -4.91 -7.81 -2.98
CA ILE A 135 -4.40 -7.82 -1.60
C ILE A 135 -5.54 -7.61 -0.60
N MET A 136 -6.44 -6.66 -0.84
CA MET A 136 -7.52 -6.38 0.11
C MET A 136 -8.53 -7.52 0.17
N GLU A 137 -8.83 -8.15 -0.95
CA GLU A 137 -9.71 -9.32 -0.95
C GLU A 137 -9.11 -10.47 -0.15
N ARG A 138 -7.81 -10.67 -0.24
CA ARG A 138 -7.13 -11.68 0.57
C ARG A 138 -7.13 -11.31 2.06
N PHE A 139 -6.98 -10.03 2.36
CA PHE A 139 -7.04 -9.55 3.75
C PHE A 139 -8.43 -9.81 4.35
N ILE A 140 -9.48 -9.49 3.61
CA ILE A 140 -10.86 -9.73 4.02
C ILE A 140 -11.08 -11.22 4.28
N GLU A 141 -10.62 -12.06 3.36
CA GLU A 141 -10.78 -13.51 3.48
C GLU A 141 -10.07 -14.06 4.71
N ARG A 142 -8.82 -13.64 4.96
CA ARG A 142 -8.08 -14.09 6.14
C ARG A 142 -8.72 -13.68 7.44
N ARG A 143 -9.32 -12.50 7.48
CA ARG A 143 -10.02 -12.03 8.68
C ARG A 143 -11.20 -12.90 9.04
N LYS A 144 -11.89 -13.46 8.04
CA LYS A 144 -13.05 -14.34 8.28
C LYS A 144 -12.67 -15.70 8.85
N ASN A 145 -11.43 -16.10 8.67
CA ASN A 145 -10.94 -17.42 9.07
C ASN A 145 -10.21 -17.43 10.43
N ILE A 146 -10.27 -16.35 11.16
CA ILE A 146 -9.63 -16.25 12.49
C ILE A 146 -10.63 -16.56 13.60
#